data_850cd8d116267a9602cbba5c56bd9467
#
_entry.id   850cd8d116267a9602cbba5c56bd9467
#
_cell.length_a   1.000
_cell.length_b   1.000
_cell.length_c   1.000
_cell.angle_alpha   90.00
_cell.angle_beta   90.00
_cell.angle_gamma   90.00
#
_symmetry.space_group_name_H-M   'P 1'
#
loop_
_entity.id
_entity.type
_entity.pdbx_description
1 polymer ?
#
loop_
_entity_poly.entity_id
_entity_poly.type
_entity_poly.pdbx_seq_one_letter_code
_entity_poly.pdbx_strand_id
1 'polypeptide(L)'
;MICTAPRSGSTLLCGLLAATSRAGNPDSHFHSSSLDDWLDDYGLKQADYASREECIRTVFKCAVARGKGGTDIFGLRMQRGSFDHFMQQLRLLFPASMSDVERIEKAFGTTLYVHLSRPDRLDQAISRVRAEQTGLWHRNADGTELERLAPPQEARYDAIAIRHHMASLAVLDEAWERWFEQEAIEPMRINYNALSKDPKRVLAQVLSEMGLDPTKAQAVETPTAKLADALSQEWRERFESERGNQS
;
A
#
# COMPACT_ATOMS: atom_id res chain seq x y z
N MET A 1 1.38 4.06 -9.59
CA MET A 1 0.50 3.42 -8.59
C MET A 1 1.21 2.24 -7.96
N ILE A 2 1.31 2.20 -6.62
CA ILE A 2 1.90 1.08 -5.86
C ILE A 2 0.77 0.10 -5.53
N CYS A 3 0.77 -1.07 -6.18
CA CYS A 3 -0.19 -2.16 -6.01
C CYS A 3 0.36 -3.12 -4.96
N THR A 4 -0.38 -3.37 -3.87
CA THR A 4 0.18 -4.09 -2.73
C THR A 4 -0.89 -4.77 -1.86
N ALA A 5 -0.43 -5.66 -0.98
CA ALA A 5 -1.16 -6.21 0.15
C ALA A 5 -0.65 -5.62 1.48
N PRO A 6 -1.41 -5.69 2.58
CA PRO A 6 -0.97 -5.18 3.88
C PRO A 6 0.37 -5.78 4.34
N ARG A 7 1.17 -4.97 5.04
CA ARG A 7 2.47 -5.38 5.65
C ARG A 7 3.54 -5.81 4.64
N SER A 8 3.47 -5.33 3.39
CA SER A 8 4.46 -5.56 2.34
C SER A 8 5.64 -4.56 2.32
N GLY A 9 5.65 -3.57 3.24
CA GLY A 9 6.66 -2.49 3.26
C GLY A 9 6.27 -1.27 2.43
N SER A 10 5.00 -1.15 2.03
CA SER A 10 4.54 -0.03 1.20
C SER A 10 4.70 1.33 1.86
N THR A 11 4.55 1.44 3.19
CA THR A 11 4.80 2.69 3.93
C THR A 11 6.26 3.14 3.80
N LEU A 12 7.21 2.21 3.84
CA LEU A 12 8.63 2.51 3.58
C LEU A 12 8.82 3.06 2.17
N LEU A 13 8.29 2.39 1.14
CA LEU A 13 8.43 2.85 -0.24
C LEU A 13 7.76 4.20 -0.47
N CYS A 14 6.56 4.41 0.07
CA CYS A 14 5.86 5.69 0.01
C CYS A 14 6.68 6.82 0.63
N GLY A 15 7.21 6.62 1.84
CA GLY A 15 8.03 7.61 2.52
C GLY A 15 9.34 7.92 1.79
N LEU A 16 9.99 6.91 1.21
CA LEU A 16 11.19 7.11 0.38
C LEU A 16 10.89 7.97 -0.86
N LEU A 17 9.80 7.69 -1.57
CA LEU A 17 9.38 8.46 -2.74
C LEU A 17 9.02 9.90 -2.37
N ALA A 18 8.23 10.11 -1.32
CA ALA A 18 7.86 11.43 -0.82
C ALA A 18 9.09 12.26 -0.41
N ALA A 19 10.07 11.64 0.26
CA ALA A 19 11.30 12.30 0.71
C ALA A 19 12.17 12.82 -0.45
N THR A 20 12.00 12.30 -1.67
CA THR A 20 12.69 12.84 -2.86
C THR A 20 12.19 14.23 -3.25
N SER A 21 10.97 14.62 -2.84
CA SER A 21 10.25 15.82 -3.30
C SER A 21 10.13 15.92 -4.83
N ARG A 22 10.13 14.77 -5.53
CA ARG A 22 10.07 14.65 -6.99
C ARG A 22 9.06 13.62 -7.46
N ALA A 23 8.84 12.56 -6.69
CA ALA A 23 8.05 11.39 -7.06
C ALA A 23 6.62 11.41 -6.51
N GLY A 24 6.09 12.60 -6.20
CA GLY A 24 4.80 12.76 -5.55
C GLY A 24 4.83 12.45 -4.05
N ASN A 25 3.65 12.38 -3.46
CA ASN A 25 3.43 12.01 -2.06
C ASN A 25 2.50 10.78 -2.00
N PRO A 26 3.02 9.57 -2.32
CA PRO A 26 2.20 8.36 -2.36
C PRO A 26 1.60 8.05 -0.99
N ASP A 27 0.27 7.86 -0.97
CA ASP A 27 -0.43 7.40 0.22
C ASP A 27 -1.69 6.62 -0.17
N SER A 28 -2.37 6.02 0.82
CA SER A 28 -3.63 5.30 0.66
C SER A 28 -4.82 6.26 0.57
N HIS A 29 -4.87 7.06 -0.50
CA HIS A 29 -5.93 8.04 -0.74
C HIS A 29 -7.33 7.41 -0.86
N PHE A 30 -7.40 6.10 -1.07
CA PHE A 30 -8.62 5.29 -1.21
C PHE A 30 -8.51 4.05 -0.33
N HIS A 31 -8.27 4.25 0.98
CA HIS A 31 -7.89 3.21 1.92
C HIS A 31 -9.02 2.23 2.28
N SER A 32 -10.27 2.66 2.16
CA SER A 32 -11.45 1.88 2.53
C SER A 32 -12.34 1.55 1.32
N SER A 33 -13.29 0.64 1.53
CA SER A 33 -14.35 0.32 0.58
C SER A 33 -15.63 1.15 0.85
N SER A 34 -15.46 2.41 1.26
CA SER A 34 -16.52 3.35 1.60
C SER A 34 -16.23 4.73 0.99
N LEU A 35 -17.23 5.27 0.28
CA LEU A 35 -17.14 6.65 -0.20
C LEU A 35 -17.23 7.66 0.96
N ASP A 36 -17.99 7.34 2.01
CA ASP A 36 -18.16 8.22 3.16
C ASP A 36 -16.82 8.40 3.90
N ASP A 37 -16.02 7.34 4.08
CA ASP A 37 -14.69 7.42 4.67
C ASP A 37 -13.76 8.32 3.82
N TRP A 38 -13.85 8.22 2.49
CA TRP A 38 -13.06 9.10 1.61
C TRP A 38 -13.51 10.56 1.71
N LEU A 39 -14.82 10.80 1.86
CA LEU A 39 -15.36 12.15 2.06
C LEU A 39 -14.84 12.75 3.37
N ASP A 40 -14.88 11.98 4.44
CA ASP A 40 -14.37 12.40 5.76
C ASP A 40 -12.88 12.75 5.71
N ASP A 41 -12.05 11.96 5.03
CA ASP A 41 -10.61 12.23 4.83
C ASP A 41 -10.32 13.60 4.19
N TYR A 42 -11.23 14.07 3.34
CA TYR A 42 -11.10 15.34 2.63
C TYR A 42 -11.99 16.45 3.19
N GLY A 43 -12.73 16.19 4.27
CA GLY A 43 -13.66 17.15 4.87
C GLY A 43 -14.81 17.54 3.94
N LEU A 44 -15.25 16.61 3.09
CA LEU A 44 -16.31 16.79 2.11
C LEU A 44 -17.63 16.17 2.60
N LYS A 45 -18.76 16.68 2.12
CA LYS A 45 -20.08 16.11 2.41
C LYS A 45 -20.82 15.85 1.11
N GLN A 46 -21.40 14.66 0.96
CA GLN A 46 -22.14 14.30 -0.24
C GLN A 46 -23.29 15.28 -0.55
N ALA A 47 -23.91 15.85 0.48
CA ALA A 47 -25.01 16.82 0.32
C ALA A 47 -24.62 18.14 -0.34
N ASP A 48 -23.31 18.45 -0.43
CA ASP A 48 -22.81 19.70 -1.03
C ASP A 48 -22.70 19.60 -2.56
N TYR A 49 -23.02 18.43 -3.16
CA TYR A 49 -22.87 18.18 -4.60
C TYR A 49 -24.21 17.86 -5.26
N ALA A 50 -24.36 18.31 -6.50
CA ALA A 50 -25.59 18.11 -7.28
C ALA A 50 -25.77 16.64 -7.72
N SER A 51 -24.68 15.85 -7.79
CA SER A 51 -24.71 14.43 -8.15
C SER A 51 -23.61 13.63 -7.45
N ARG A 52 -23.80 12.31 -7.40
CA ARG A 52 -22.78 11.38 -6.90
C ARG A 52 -21.50 11.44 -7.75
N GLU A 53 -21.63 11.58 -9.06
CA GLU A 53 -20.49 11.70 -9.99
C GLU A 53 -19.65 12.94 -9.71
N GLU A 54 -20.30 14.08 -9.46
CA GLU A 54 -19.61 15.32 -9.10
C GLU A 54 -18.86 15.18 -7.78
N CYS A 55 -19.49 14.57 -6.79
CA CYS A 55 -18.89 14.25 -5.50
C CYS A 55 -17.63 13.38 -5.67
N ILE A 56 -17.72 12.26 -6.41
CA ILE A 56 -16.59 11.35 -6.68
C ILE A 56 -15.47 12.10 -7.43
N ARG A 57 -15.79 12.89 -8.44
CA ARG A 57 -14.79 13.71 -9.17
C ARG A 57 -14.05 14.65 -8.23
N THR A 58 -14.74 15.24 -7.25
CA THR A 58 -14.12 16.12 -6.26
C THR A 58 -13.20 15.37 -5.34
N VAL A 59 -13.61 14.20 -4.82
CA VAL A 59 -12.75 13.32 -4.04
C VAL A 59 -11.47 12.98 -4.81
N PHE A 60 -11.58 12.59 -6.08
CA PHE A 60 -10.41 12.27 -6.91
C PHE A 60 -9.51 13.49 -7.14
N LYS A 61 -10.06 14.69 -7.35
CA LYS A 61 -9.26 15.94 -7.44
C LYS A 61 -8.49 16.21 -6.14
N CYS A 62 -9.12 16.04 -4.97
CA CYS A 62 -8.48 16.20 -3.67
C CYS A 62 -7.37 15.18 -3.48
N ALA A 63 -7.62 13.90 -3.83
CA ALA A 63 -6.61 12.83 -3.77
C ALA A 63 -5.40 13.14 -4.66
N VAL A 64 -5.64 13.58 -5.91
CA VAL A 64 -4.56 13.97 -6.83
C VAL A 64 -3.75 15.13 -6.27
N ALA A 65 -4.41 16.18 -5.76
CA ALA A 65 -3.73 17.34 -5.18
C ALA A 65 -2.84 16.93 -4.00
N ARG A 66 -3.36 16.11 -3.06
CA ARG A 66 -2.63 15.60 -1.90
C ARG A 66 -1.49 14.67 -2.32
N GLY A 67 -1.76 13.74 -3.24
CA GLY A 67 -0.78 12.75 -3.70
C GLY A 67 0.30 13.32 -4.62
N LYS A 68 0.10 14.51 -5.20
CA LYS A 68 1.16 15.26 -5.88
C LYS A 68 2.17 15.87 -4.89
N GLY A 69 1.74 16.31 -3.72
CA GLY A 69 2.64 16.87 -2.72
C GLY A 69 3.52 18.01 -3.22
N GLY A 70 2.99 18.85 -4.14
CA GLY A 70 3.73 19.96 -4.77
C GLY A 70 4.59 19.56 -5.98
N THR A 71 4.51 18.32 -6.46
CA THR A 71 5.18 17.83 -7.69
C THR A 71 4.17 17.66 -8.83
N ASP A 72 4.65 17.30 -10.03
CA ASP A 72 3.77 16.98 -11.17
C ASP A 72 3.27 15.51 -11.14
N ILE A 73 3.82 14.68 -10.26
CA ILE A 73 3.54 13.25 -10.20
C ILE A 73 2.52 12.94 -9.10
N PHE A 74 1.44 12.28 -9.46
CA PHE A 74 0.48 11.74 -8.51
C PHE A 74 0.94 10.39 -7.96
N GLY A 75 1.32 10.35 -6.68
CA GLY A 75 1.64 9.12 -5.96
C GLY A 75 0.38 8.48 -5.36
N LEU A 76 0.15 7.20 -5.66
CA LEU A 76 -0.97 6.42 -5.12
C LEU A 76 -0.49 5.06 -4.62
N ARG A 77 -0.76 4.77 -3.34
CA ARG A 77 -0.69 3.42 -2.77
C ARG A 77 -2.08 2.80 -2.79
N MET A 78 -2.23 1.68 -3.48
CA MET A 78 -3.49 0.96 -3.60
C MET A 78 -3.38 -0.41 -2.93
N GLN A 79 -4.16 -0.62 -1.88
CA GLN A 79 -4.35 -1.92 -1.26
C GLN A 79 -5.35 -2.75 -2.07
N ARG A 80 -5.04 -4.04 -2.29
CA ARG A 80 -5.95 -4.90 -3.07
C ARG A 80 -7.36 -4.96 -2.49
N GLY A 81 -7.49 -4.90 -1.17
CA GLY A 81 -8.80 -4.97 -0.49
C GLY A 81 -9.75 -3.81 -0.79
N SER A 82 -9.23 -2.60 -1.10
CA SER A 82 -10.04 -1.44 -1.46
C SER A 82 -10.12 -1.21 -2.99
N PHE A 83 -9.34 -1.94 -3.78
CA PHE A 83 -9.22 -1.72 -5.22
C PHE A 83 -10.54 -1.91 -5.98
N ASP A 84 -11.31 -2.94 -5.66
CA ASP A 84 -12.57 -3.20 -6.37
C ASP A 84 -13.59 -2.08 -6.14
N HIS A 85 -13.65 -1.52 -4.93
CA HIS A 85 -14.48 -0.36 -4.64
C HIS A 85 -14.00 0.88 -5.39
N PHE A 86 -12.69 1.14 -5.40
CA PHE A 86 -12.09 2.22 -6.18
C PHE A 86 -12.47 2.11 -7.67
N MET A 87 -12.36 0.94 -8.27
CA MET A 87 -12.76 0.72 -9.66
C MET A 87 -14.27 0.89 -9.88
N GLN A 88 -15.12 0.52 -8.92
CA GLN A 88 -16.55 0.80 -8.98
C GLN A 88 -16.84 2.30 -9.09
N GLN A 89 -16.13 3.15 -8.32
CA GLN A 89 -16.30 4.59 -8.42
C GLN A 89 -15.80 5.14 -9.77
N LEU A 90 -14.68 4.62 -10.32
CA LEU A 90 -14.23 4.99 -11.66
C LEU A 90 -15.23 4.59 -12.75
N ARG A 91 -15.86 3.43 -12.64
CA ARG A 91 -16.90 2.97 -13.59
C ARG A 91 -18.16 3.86 -13.62
N LEU A 92 -18.44 4.60 -12.55
CA LEU A 92 -19.51 5.61 -12.55
C LEU A 92 -19.14 6.86 -13.36
N LEU A 93 -17.85 7.14 -13.50
CA LEU A 93 -17.35 8.35 -14.18
C LEU A 93 -17.03 8.15 -15.65
N PHE A 94 -16.82 6.92 -16.10
CA PHE A 94 -16.32 6.61 -17.43
C PHE A 94 -17.14 5.49 -18.11
N PRO A 95 -17.18 5.47 -19.45
CA PRO A 95 -17.98 4.51 -20.21
C PRO A 95 -17.69 3.04 -19.87
N ALA A 96 -18.71 2.20 -19.98
CA ALA A 96 -18.61 0.75 -19.72
C ALA A 96 -17.68 0.04 -20.73
N SER A 97 -17.47 0.58 -21.92
CA SER A 97 -16.58 0.04 -22.94
C SER A 97 -15.10 0.18 -22.64
N MET A 98 -14.72 1.01 -21.67
CA MET A 98 -13.31 1.19 -21.28
C MET A 98 -12.85 0.04 -20.37
N SER A 99 -11.59 -0.38 -20.51
CA SER A 99 -10.90 -1.27 -19.57
C SER A 99 -10.59 -0.55 -18.25
N ASP A 100 -10.15 -1.26 -17.23
CA ASP A 100 -9.78 -0.66 -15.96
C ASP A 100 -8.53 0.24 -16.10
N VAL A 101 -7.55 -0.17 -16.90
CA VAL A 101 -6.37 0.64 -17.25
C VAL A 101 -6.76 1.93 -17.94
N GLU A 102 -7.61 1.86 -18.97
CA GLU A 102 -8.07 3.05 -19.69
C GLU A 102 -8.78 4.06 -18.78
N ARG A 103 -9.58 3.58 -17.82
CA ARG A 103 -10.23 4.45 -16.81
C ARG A 103 -9.23 5.12 -15.89
N ILE A 104 -8.24 4.36 -15.40
CA ILE A 104 -7.17 4.88 -14.53
C ILE A 104 -6.37 5.93 -15.29
N GLU A 105 -5.95 5.66 -16.51
CA GLU A 105 -5.20 6.61 -17.33
C GLU A 105 -6.02 7.86 -17.69
N LYS A 106 -7.31 7.68 -17.92
CA LYS A 106 -8.22 8.82 -18.19
C LYS A 106 -8.40 9.71 -16.97
N ALA A 107 -8.38 9.13 -15.78
CA ALA A 107 -8.55 9.84 -14.51
C ALA A 107 -7.26 10.53 -14.03
N PHE A 108 -6.12 9.86 -14.20
CA PHE A 108 -4.88 10.23 -13.51
C PHE A 108 -3.67 10.42 -14.45
N GLY A 109 -3.79 10.08 -15.75
CA GLY A 109 -2.71 10.13 -16.72
C GLY A 109 -1.93 8.81 -16.82
N THR A 110 -0.87 8.81 -17.64
CA THR A 110 0.01 7.66 -17.83
C THR A 110 0.52 7.14 -16.50
N THR A 111 0.34 5.84 -16.25
CA THR A 111 0.54 5.24 -14.95
C THR A 111 1.65 4.19 -14.97
N LEU A 112 2.69 4.37 -14.15
CA LEU A 112 3.62 3.31 -13.78
C LEU A 112 2.98 2.44 -12.68
N TYR A 113 2.80 1.15 -12.95
CA TYR A 113 2.32 0.17 -11.98
C TYR A 113 3.51 -0.49 -11.30
N VAL A 114 3.55 -0.42 -9.97
CA VAL A 114 4.58 -1.04 -9.13
C VAL A 114 3.92 -2.11 -8.28
N HIS A 115 4.22 -3.38 -8.52
CA HIS A 115 3.77 -4.47 -7.66
C HIS A 115 4.76 -4.70 -6.53
N LEU A 116 4.38 -4.28 -5.32
CA LEU A 116 5.18 -4.48 -4.11
C LEU A 116 4.62 -5.66 -3.32
N SER A 117 5.37 -6.77 -3.31
CA SER A 117 5.01 -8.00 -2.62
C SER A 117 5.99 -8.37 -1.50
N ARG A 118 5.57 -9.24 -0.58
CA ARG A 118 6.43 -9.82 0.46
C ARG A 118 6.41 -11.34 0.33
N PRO A 119 7.51 -11.95 -0.18
CA PRO A 119 7.58 -13.41 -0.39
C PRO A 119 7.46 -14.21 0.91
N ASP A 120 8.05 -13.71 2.01
CA ASP A 120 7.91 -14.34 3.33
C ASP A 120 6.52 -14.05 3.92
N ARG A 121 5.61 -14.95 3.60
CA ARG A 121 4.20 -14.86 3.98
C ARG A 121 3.98 -15.06 5.48
N LEU A 122 4.81 -15.88 6.12
CA LEU A 122 4.73 -16.11 7.58
C LEU A 122 5.09 -14.83 8.35
N ASP A 123 6.21 -14.22 8.03
CA ASP A 123 6.61 -12.95 8.65
C ASP A 123 5.62 -11.83 8.37
N GLN A 124 5.02 -11.81 7.17
CA GLN A 124 4.00 -10.84 6.81
C GLN A 124 2.75 -11.02 7.68
N ALA A 125 2.29 -12.26 7.87
CA ALA A 125 1.14 -12.60 8.70
C ALA A 125 1.40 -12.30 10.18
N ILE A 126 2.55 -12.69 10.72
CA ILE A 126 2.96 -12.36 12.10
C ILE A 126 2.95 -10.85 12.31
N SER A 127 3.53 -10.09 11.37
CA SER A 127 3.52 -8.63 11.44
C SER A 127 2.10 -8.05 11.43
N ARG A 128 1.16 -8.69 10.72
CA ARG A 128 -0.23 -8.25 10.66
C ARG A 128 -0.97 -8.55 11.95
N VAL A 129 -0.88 -9.79 12.47
CA VAL A 129 -1.49 -10.17 13.75
C VAL A 129 -1.03 -9.23 14.87
N ARG A 130 0.26 -8.96 14.94
CA ARG A 130 0.83 -8.05 15.94
C ARG A 130 0.29 -6.63 15.80
N ALA A 131 0.21 -6.09 14.58
CA ALA A 131 -0.33 -4.77 14.35
C ALA A 131 -1.81 -4.65 14.74
N GLU A 132 -2.62 -5.64 14.40
CA GLU A 132 -4.05 -5.68 14.77
C GLU A 132 -4.25 -5.80 16.29
N GLN A 133 -3.46 -6.62 16.97
CA GLN A 133 -3.56 -6.80 18.43
C GLN A 133 -3.04 -5.59 19.20
N THR A 134 -1.90 -5.02 18.80
CA THR A 134 -1.27 -3.92 19.54
C THR A 134 -1.75 -2.53 19.14
N GLY A 135 -2.47 -2.43 18.02
CA GLY A 135 -2.85 -1.16 17.41
C GLY A 135 -1.69 -0.41 16.74
N LEU A 136 -0.43 -0.88 16.87
CA LEU A 136 0.75 -0.21 16.32
C LEU A 136 1.07 -0.74 14.92
N TRP A 137 0.87 0.09 13.92
CA TRP A 137 1.09 -0.29 12.52
C TRP A 137 2.46 0.13 11.98
N HIS A 138 2.93 1.32 12.36
CA HIS A 138 4.20 1.85 11.83
C HIS A 138 4.96 2.65 12.88
N ARG A 139 6.31 2.65 12.75
CA ARG A 139 7.24 3.48 13.54
C ARG A 139 8.10 4.33 12.62
N ASN A 140 8.41 5.53 13.08
CA ASN A 140 9.42 6.40 12.49
C ASN A 140 10.83 5.80 12.65
N ALA A 141 11.80 6.32 11.89
CA ALA A 141 13.19 5.88 11.97
C ALA A 141 13.81 6.04 13.38
N ASP A 142 13.37 7.03 14.14
CA ASP A 142 13.78 7.30 15.54
C ASP A 142 13.11 6.37 16.56
N GLY A 143 12.24 5.45 16.13
CA GLY A 143 11.53 4.50 16.97
C GLY A 143 10.22 5.02 17.57
N THR A 144 9.87 6.28 17.38
CA THR A 144 8.56 6.82 17.77
C THR A 144 7.43 6.21 16.95
N GLU A 145 6.21 6.27 17.47
CA GLU A 145 5.04 5.74 16.77
C GLU A 145 4.66 6.64 15.58
N LEU A 146 4.58 6.09 14.39
CA LEU A 146 4.10 6.77 13.20
C LEU A 146 2.59 6.59 13.01
N GLU A 147 2.09 5.38 13.24
CA GLU A 147 0.68 5.06 13.05
C GLU A 147 0.20 4.08 14.13
N ARG A 148 -0.77 4.52 14.91
CA ARG A 148 -1.47 3.72 15.92
C ARG A 148 -2.98 3.87 15.75
N LEU A 149 -3.67 2.74 15.55
CA LEU A 149 -5.12 2.71 15.30
C LEU A 149 -5.94 2.24 16.52
N ALA A 150 -5.28 1.74 17.57
CA ALA A 150 -5.95 1.31 18.81
C ALA A 150 -5.05 1.53 20.03
N PRO A 151 -5.61 1.60 21.26
CA PRO A 151 -4.83 1.69 22.49
C PRO A 151 -3.79 0.58 22.59
N PRO A 152 -2.63 0.82 23.24
CA PRO A 152 -1.57 -0.16 23.43
C PRO A 152 -2.08 -1.42 24.13
N GLN A 153 -1.81 -2.58 23.55
CA GLN A 153 -2.06 -3.90 24.14
C GLN A 153 -0.86 -4.82 23.92
N GLU A 154 -0.70 -5.82 24.78
CA GLU A 154 0.32 -6.84 24.59
C GLU A 154 -0.05 -7.77 23.44
N ALA A 155 0.92 -8.06 22.59
CA ALA A 155 0.77 -9.06 21.55
C ALA A 155 0.78 -10.46 22.15
N ARG A 156 -0.14 -11.32 21.70
CA ARG A 156 -0.26 -12.72 22.11
C ARG A 156 -0.17 -13.64 20.90
N TYR A 157 0.62 -14.70 21.01
CA TYR A 157 0.76 -15.67 19.94
C TYR A 157 -0.59 -16.32 19.61
N ASP A 158 -0.96 -16.29 18.33
CA ASP A 158 -2.19 -16.89 17.81
C ASP A 158 -1.94 -17.57 16.47
N ALA A 159 -1.71 -18.89 16.50
CA ALA A 159 -1.44 -19.69 15.31
C ALA A 159 -2.62 -19.73 14.33
N ILE A 160 -3.87 -19.58 14.83
CA ILE A 160 -5.07 -19.58 13.98
C ILE A 160 -5.12 -18.27 13.18
N ALA A 161 -4.95 -17.13 13.86
CA ALA A 161 -4.89 -15.83 13.21
C ALA A 161 -3.74 -15.75 12.21
N ILE A 162 -2.55 -16.27 12.54
CA ILE A 162 -1.40 -16.31 11.62
C ILE A 162 -1.75 -17.10 10.35
N ARG A 163 -2.31 -18.33 10.46
CA ARG A 163 -2.73 -19.13 9.31
C ARG A 163 -3.78 -18.42 8.46
N HIS A 164 -4.77 -17.81 9.11
CA HIS A 164 -5.81 -17.04 8.43
C HIS A 164 -5.20 -15.88 7.61
N HIS A 165 -4.30 -15.11 8.21
CA HIS A 165 -3.65 -14.00 7.49
C HIS A 165 -2.71 -14.49 6.38
N MET A 166 -2.00 -15.58 6.56
CA MET A 166 -1.20 -16.17 5.47
C MET A 166 -2.07 -16.48 4.25
N ALA A 167 -3.22 -17.12 4.45
CA ALA A 167 -4.15 -17.44 3.37
C ALA A 167 -4.75 -16.16 2.73
N SER A 168 -5.23 -15.23 3.54
CA SER A 168 -5.84 -13.99 3.04
C SER A 168 -4.86 -13.12 2.27
N LEU A 169 -3.61 -13.01 2.73
CA LEU A 169 -2.57 -12.25 2.04
C LEU A 169 -2.18 -12.91 0.70
N ALA A 170 -2.17 -14.25 0.61
CA ALA A 170 -1.95 -14.96 -0.65
C ALA A 170 -3.03 -14.62 -1.67
N VAL A 171 -4.30 -14.67 -1.25
CA VAL A 171 -5.46 -14.31 -2.11
C VAL A 171 -5.36 -12.87 -2.64
N LEU A 172 -4.91 -11.93 -1.82
CA LEU A 172 -4.75 -10.54 -2.24
C LEU A 172 -3.64 -10.37 -3.29
N ASP A 173 -2.49 -11.03 -3.11
CA ASP A 173 -1.41 -10.97 -4.11
C ASP A 173 -1.80 -11.67 -5.41
N GLU A 174 -2.44 -12.85 -5.34
CA GLU A 174 -2.96 -13.55 -6.53
C GLU A 174 -4.02 -12.71 -7.26
N ALA A 175 -4.83 -11.94 -6.53
CA ALA A 175 -5.81 -11.05 -7.15
C ALA A 175 -5.17 -9.86 -7.87
N TRP A 176 -4.00 -9.37 -7.42
CA TRP A 176 -3.20 -8.41 -8.18
C TRP A 176 -2.64 -9.05 -9.45
N GLU A 177 -2.05 -10.25 -9.38
CA GLU A 177 -1.49 -10.93 -10.55
C GLU A 177 -2.57 -11.18 -11.61
N ARG A 178 -3.75 -11.68 -11.21
CA ARG A 178 -4.89 -11.85 -12.14
C ARG A 178 -5.31 -10.55 -12.80
N TRP A 179 -5.35 -9.44 -12.06
CA TRP A 179 -5.71 -8.14 -12.63
C TRP A 179 -4.65 -7.64 -13.62
N PHE A 180 -3.36 -7.81 -13.33
CA PHE A 180 -2.29 -7.47 -14.26
C PHE A 180 -2.39 -8.28 -15.56
N GLU A 181 -2.65 -9.59 -15.46
CA GLU A 181 -2.86 -10.45 -16.62
C GLU A 181 -4.08 -10.02 -17.44
N GLN A 182 -5.20 -9.76 -16.81
CA GLN A 182 -6.46 -9.34 -17.45
C GLN A 182 -6.34 -8.02 -18.21
N GLU A 183 -5.58 -7.08 -17.65
CA GLU A 183 -5.37 -5.75 -18.22
C GLU A 183 -4.09 -5.67 -19.09
N ALA A 184 -3.40 -6.78 -19.31
CA ALA A 184 -2.13 -6.87 -20.03
C ALA A 184 -1.05 -5.90 -19.51
N ILE A 185 -0.98 -5.72 -18.18
CA ILE A 185 0.01 -4.88 -17.51
C ILE A 185 1.26 -5.68 -17.21
N GLU A 186 2.43 -5.14 -17.57
CA GLU A 186 3.72 -5.60 -17.05
C GLU A 186 4.18 -4.66 -15.94
N PRO A 187 3.89 -4.97 -14.65
CA PRO A 187 4.25 -4.08 -13.56
C PRO A 187 5.73 -4.16 -13.22
N MET A 188 6.32 -3.05 -12.75
CA MET A 188 7.60 -3.09 -12.08
C MET A 188 7.47 -3.89 -10.78
N ARG A 189 8.21 -5.00 -10.66
CA ARG A 189 8.12 -5.89 -9.49
C ARG A 189 9.17 -5.54 -8.44
N ILE A 190 8.71 -5.25 -7.23
CA ILE A 190 9.56 -4.99 -6.06
C ILE A 190 9.20 -5.98 -4.97
N ASN A 191 10.22 -6.62 -4.44
CA ASN A 191 10.03 -7.51 -3.30
C ASN A 191 10.52 -6.83 -2.01
N TYR A 192 9.79 -7.03 -0.91
CA TYR A 192 10.08 -6.43 0.38
C TYR A 192 11.50 -6.70 0.87
N ASN A 193 12.05 -7.90 0.64
CA ASN A 193 13.39 -8.25 1.10
C ASN A 193 14.45 -7.37 0.43
N ALA A 194 14.31 -7.12 -0.88
CA ALA A 194 15.19 -6.22 -1.61
C ALA A 194 15.03 -4.78 -1.11
N LEU A 195 13.80 -4.30 -0.95
CA LEU A 195 13.50 -2.96 -0.45
C LEU A 195 14.05 -2.75 0.98
N SER A 196 13.89 -3.72 1.87
CA SER A 196 14.34 -3.60 3.25
C SER A 196 15.86 -3.77 3.42
N LYS A 197 16.53 -4.44 2.46
CA LYS A 197 17.98 -4.64 2.46
C LYS A 197 18.73 -3.42 1.92
N ASP A 198 18.23 -2.86 0.84
CA ASP A 198 18.85 -1.72 0.16
C ASP A 198 17.77 -0.75 -0.36
N PRO A 199 17.18 0.07 0.53
CA PRO A 199 16.11 1.00 0.17
C PRO A 199 16.53 2.02 -0.90
N LYS A 200 17.78 2.50 -0.84
CA LYS A 200 18.29 3.51 -1.77
C LYS A 200 18.43 2.97 -3.19
N ARG A 201 18.89 1.72 -3.34
CA ARG A 201 18.99 1.06 -4.64
C ARG A 201 17.60 0.87 -5.26
N VAL A 202 16.63 0.38 -4.46
CA VAL A 202 15.27 0.19 -4.94
C VAL A 202 14.62 1.54 -5.30
N LEU A 203 14.82 2.57 -4.47
CA LEU A 203 14.35 3.91 -4.78
C LEU A 203 14.94 4.43 -6.11
N ALA A 204 16.24 4.28 -6.31
CA ALA A 204 16.91 4.70 -7.56
C ALA A 204 16.30 3.98 -8.79
N GLN A 205 15.99 2.68 -8.69
CA GLN A 205 15.33 1.95 -9.76
C GLN A 205 13.94 2.52 -10.06
N VAL A 206 13.12 2.78 -9.03
CA VAL A 206 11.78 3.36 -9.23
C VAL A 206 11.86 4.75 -9.85
N LEU A 207 12.79 5.60 -9.40
CA LEU A 207 13.01 6.93 -9.99
C LEU A 207 13.38 6.84 -11.47
N SER A 208 14.27 5.90 -11.82
CA SER A 208 14.66 5.67 -13.21
C SER A 208 13.48 5.28 -14.10
N GLU A 209 12.62 4.34 -13.63
CA GLU A 209 11.40 3.93 -14.36
C GLU A 209 10.38 5.07 -14.49
N MET A 210 10.38 6.02 -13.55
CA MET A 210 9.56 7.25 -13.62
C MET A 210 10.18 8.33 -14.52
N GLY A 211 11.36 8.11 -15.13
CA GLY A 211 12.09 9.14 -15.89
C GLY A 211 12.68 10.24 -15.01
N LEU A 212 12.86 10.01 -13.72
CA LEU A 212 13.45 10.94 -12.77
C LEU A 212 14.94 10.62 -12.53
N ASP A 213 15.68 11.60 -12.01
CA ASP A 213 17.09 11.44 -11.67
C ASP A 213 17.29 10.42 -10.53
N PRO A 214 17.86 9.22 -10.81
CA PRO A 214 18.05 8.18 -9.81
C PRO A 214 19.07 8.55 -8.72
N THR A 215 19.95 9.52 -8.97
CA THR A 215 20.97 9.95 -8.00
C THR A 215 20.33 10.60 -6.76
N LYS A 216 19.11 11.13 -6.89
CA LYS A 216 18.36 11.70 -5.77
C LYS A 216 18.07 10.68 -4.65
N ALA A 217 18.06 9.38 -4.95
CA ALA A 217 17.91 8.33 -3.96
C ALA A 217 19.01 8.33 -2.89
N GLN A 218 20.23 8.77 -3.21
CA GLN A 218 21.36 8.74 -2.29
C GLN A 218 21.18 9.72 -1.11
N ALA A 219 20.51 10.83 -1.34
CA ALA A 219 20.25 11.86 -0.31
C ALA A 219 19.06 11.53 0.62
N VAL A 220 18.27 10.50 0.29
CA VAL A 220 17.08 10.14 1.07
C VAL A 220 17.48 9.27 2.26
N GLU A 221 17.02 9.64 3.44
CA GLU A 221 17.10 8.81 4.65
C GLU A 221 15.91 7.86 4.74
N THR A 222 16.12 6.71 5.39
CA THR A 222 15.05 5.72 5.57
C THR A 222 14.02 6.24 6.56
N PRO A 223 12.75 6.45 6.16
CA PRO A 223 11.78 7.17 6.99
C PRO A 223 11.16 6.34 8.11
N THR A 224 11.26 5.00 8.04
CA THR A 224 10.60 4.08 8.97
C THR A 224 11.55 3.04 9.53
N ALA A 225 11.32 2.63 10.80
CA ALA A 225 12.01 1.53 11.44
C ALA A 225 11.29 0.19 11.18
N LYS A 226 12.05 -0.93 11.24
CA LYS A 226 11.47 -2.27 11.22
C LYS A 226 10.75 -2.54 12.53
N LEU A 227 9.55 -3.12 12.46
CA LEU A 227 8.79 -3.59 13.62
C LEU A 227 9.15 -5.04 14.02
N ALA A 228 9.84 -5.78 13.15
CA ALA A 228 10.29 -7.13 13.45
C ALA A 228 11.37 -7.09 14.55
N ASP A 229 11.15 -7.85 15.60
CA ASP A 229 11.96 -7.92 16.81
C ASP A 229 12.08 -9.39 17.28
N ALA A 230 12.67 -9.62 18.46
CA ALA A 230 12.83 -10.94 19.06
C ALA A 230 11.48 -11.68 19.22
N LEU A 231 10.39 -10.98 19.55
CA LEU A 231 9.07 -11.58 19.68
C LEU A 231 8.53 -12.08 18.32
N SER A 232 8.80 -11.37 17.22
CA SER A 232 8.43 -11.86 15.88
C SER A 232 9.18 -13.15 15.52
N GLN A 233 10.45 -13.22 15.89
CA GLN A 233 11.28 -14.41 15.67
C GLN A 233 10.79 -15.59 16.52
N GLU A 234 10.49 -15.37 17.79
CA GLU A 234 9.92 -16.39 18.69
C GLU A 234 8.60 -16.97 18.12
N TRP A 235 7.72 -16.09 17.64
CA TRP A 235 6.45 -16.53 17.04
C TRP A 235 6.65 -17.34 15.78
N ARG A 236 7.64 -16.97 14.96
CA ARG A 236 8.02 -17.71 13.76
C ARG A 236 8.48 -19.11 14.10
N GLU A 237 9.45 -19.25 15.00
CA GLU A 237 10.02 -20.53 15.42
C GLU A 237 8.95 -21.45 16.04
N ARG A 238 8.10 -20.90 16.88
CA ARG A 238 6.98 -21.61 17.46
C ARG A 238 6.00 -22.12 16.39
N PHE A 239 5.61 -21.26 15.45
CA PHE A 239 4.68 -21.63 14.38
C PHE A 239 5.26 -22.74 13.48
N GLU A 240 6.53 -22.67 13.13
CA GLU A 240 7.22 -23.67 12.32
C GLU A 240 7.33 -25.02 13.06
N SER A 241 7.62 -24.99 14.36
CA SER A 241 7.64 -26.20 15.21
C SER A 241 6.26 -26.87 15.30
N GLU A 242 5.19 -26.10 15.52
CA GLU A 242 3.82 -26.63 15.58
C GLU A 242 3.38 -27.26 14.23
N ARG A 243 3.84 -26.73 13.09
CA ARG A 243 3.58 -27.33 11.76
C ARG A 243 4.32 -28.65 11.56
N GLY A 244 5.59 -28.71 11.97
CA GLY A 244 6.39 -29.93 11.84
C GLY A 244 5.83 -31.12 12.65
N ASN A 245 5.12 -30.85 13.75
CA ASN A 245 4.51 -31.88 14.59
C ASN A 245 3.13 -32.36 14.08
N GLN A 246 2.56 -31.73 13.05
CA GLN A 246 1.25 -32.10 12.46
C GLN A 246 1.40 -32.83 11.11
N SER A 247 2.62 -33.00 10.61
CA SER A 247 2.96 -33.72 9.37
C SER A 247 3.44 -35.11 9.67
#